data_d97ca2266c0eab75683c185cce126da5
#
_entry.id   d97ca2266c0eab75683c185cce126da5
#
_cell.length_a   1.000
_cell.length_b   1.000
_cell.length_c   1.000
_cell.angle_alpha   90.00
_cell.angle_beta   90.00
_cell.angle_gamma   90.00
#
_symmetry.space_group_name_H-M   'P 1'
#
loop_
_entity.id
_entity.type
_entity.pdbx_description
1 polymer ?
#
loop_
_entity_poly.entity_id
_entity_poly.type
_entity_poly.pdbx_seq_one_letter_code
_entity_poly.pdbx_strand_id
1 'polypeptide(L)'
;MQENYNRIYDKINVALAFEGVVITVMLGSLDFSPAKLYVKDMTVIALIMVSVELICLVGGMGITIFSAIYLLTLMRGRKIAVFKSEDIRNNEIYREKEPHAAVWLIDKYTKIVNEVRPVVQKKQASFDRTLIMIIVGIIMYAIAVILQKGGF
;
A
#
# COMPACT_ATOMS: atom_id res chain seq x y z
N MET A 1 -14.15 16.45 -3.52
CA MET A 1 -12.85 16.29 -2.86
C MET A 1 -12.89 15.19 -1.79
N GLN A 2 -13.90 15.17 -0.92
CA GLN A 2 -14.13 14.09 0.05
C GLN A 2 -14.29 12.73 -0.64
N GLU A 3 -14.91 12.69 -1.79
CA GLU A 3 -15.08 11.51 -2.63
C GLU A 3 -13.74 10.91 -3.10
N ASN A 4 -12.79 11.74 -3.56
CA ASN A 4 -11.47 11.27 -3.97
C ASN A 4 -10.64 10.74 -2.79
N TYR A 5 -10.84 11.31 -1.60
CA TYR A 5 -10.21 10.84 -0.38
C TYR A 5 -10.78 9.47 0.03
N ASN A 6 -12.08 9.29 -0.01
CA ASN A 6 -12.74 8.01 0.26
C ASN A 6 -12.33 6.94 -0.75
N ARG A 7 -12.25 7.27 -2.04
CA ARG A 7 -11.79 6.34 -3.08
C ARG A 7 -10.38 5.79 -2.84
N ILE A 8 -9.47 6.56 -2.24
CA ILE A 8 -8.13 6.05 -1.89
C ILE A 8 -8.23 5.02 -0.76
N TYR A 9 -9.04 5.26 0.25
CA TYR A 9 -9.26 4.31 1.33
C TYR A 9 -9.90 3.02 0.83
N ASP A 10 -10.87 3.11 -0.07
CA ASP A 10 -11.52 1.94 -0.68
C ASP A 10 -10.49 1.12 -1.47
N LYS A 11 -9.62 1.76 -2.25
CA LYS A 11 -8.52 1.07 -2.95
C LYS A 11 -7.56 0.38 -2.00
N ILE A 12 -7.18 1.04 -0.89
CA ILE A 12 -6.29 0.47 0.12
C ILE A 12 -6.96 -0.74 0.79
N ASN A 13 -8.25 -0.66 1.11
CA ASN A 13 -9.01 -1.78 1.70
C ASN A 13 -9.05 -2.99 0.77
N VAL A 14 -9.33 -2.77 -0.51
CA VAL A 14 -9.34 -3.84 -1.52
C VAL A 14 -7.95 -4.45 -1.66
N ALA A 15 -6.89 -3.62 -1.72
CA ALA A 15 -5.52 -4.11 -1.80
C ALA A 15 -5.12 -4.92 -0.57
N LEU A 16 -5.49 -4.48 0.65
CA LEU A 16 -5.25 -5.22 1.89
C LEU A 16 -5.98 -6.56 1.93
N ALA A 17 -7.25 -6.60 1.49
CA ALA A 17 -8.00 -7.85 1.41
C ALA A 17 -7.34 -8.83 0.44
N PHE A 18 -6.94 -8.36 -0.74
CA PHE A 18 -6.21 -9.16 -1.73
C PHE A 18 -4.88 -9.68 -1.16
N GLU A 19 -4.10 -8.81 -0.54
CA GLU A 19 -2.80 -9.14 0.04
C GLU A 19 -2.93 -10.15 1.19
N GLY A 20 -3.99 -10.05 2.00
CA GLY A 20 -4.32 -11.04 3.02
C GLY A 20 -4.54 -12.44 2.44
N VAL A 21 -5.24 -12.54 1.31
CA VAL A 21 -5.42 -13.81 0.58
C VAL A 21 -4.07 -14.31 0.06
N VAL A 22 -3.26 -13.44 -0.56
CA VAL A 22 -1.93 -13.82 -1.09
C VAL A 22 -1.04 -14.34 0.02
N ILE A 23 -0.95 -13.65 1.16
CA ILE A 23 -0.15 -14.09 2.31
C ILE A 23 -0.64 -15.46 2.82
N THR A 24 -1.95 -15.65 2.90
CA THR A 24 -2.53 -16.94 3.35
C THR A 24 -2.15 -18.08 2.41
N VAL A 25 -2.22 -17.85 1.10
CA VAL A 25 -1.81 -18.85 0.09
C VAL A 25 -0.31 -19.12 0.18
N MET A 26 0.52 -18.08 0.32
CA MET A 26 1.96 -18.22 0.49
C MET A 26 2.30 -19.04 1.75
N LEU A 27 1.67 -18.73 2.88
CA LEU A 27 1.87 -19.46 4.13
C LEU A 27 1.42 -20.93 4.04
N GLY A 28 0.28 -21.17 3.37
CA GLY A 28 -0.26 -22.52 3.21
C GLY A 28 0.54 -23.42 2.26
N SER A 29 1.31 -22.80 1.34
CA SER A 29 2.16 -23.52 0.37
C SER A 29 3.65 -23.49 0.74
N LEU A 30 4.01 -23.00 1.94
CA LEU A 30 5.38 -23.03 2.42
C LEU A 30 5.88 -24.45 2.61
N ASP A 31 6.91 -24.80 1.83
CA ASP A 31 7.67 -26.02 2.05
C ASP A 31 9.15 -25.63 2.30
N PHE A 32 9.62 -25.96 3.49
CA PHE A 32 11.02 -25.77 3.89
C PHE A 32 11.89 -27.01 3.64
N SER A 33 11.39 -28.01 2.90
CA SER A 33 12.14 -29.21 2.55
C SER A 33 13.49 -28.91 1.88
N PRO A 34 13.58 -27.90 0.98
CA PRO A 34 14.87 -27.54 0.36
C PRO A 34 15.94 -27.12 1.37
N ALA A 35 15.53 -26.45 2.46
CA ALA A 35 16.48 -26.05 3.50
C ALA A 35 17.10 -27.26 4.26
N LYS A 36 16.41 -28.40 4.26
CA LYS A 36 16.91 -29.66 4.85
C LYS A 36 17.87 -30.42 3.94
N LEU A 37 17.84 -30.13 2.64
CA LEU A 37 18.71 -30.71 1.62
C LEU A 37 20.10 -30.07 1.57
N TYR A 38 20.43 -29.15 2.45
CA TYR A 38 21.77 -28.61 2.61
C TYR A 38 22.75 -29.70 3.10
N VAL A 39 23.00 -30.69 2.23
CA VAL A 39 23.83 -31.86 2.53
C VAL A 39 25.21 -31.67 1.89
N LYS A 40 26.21 -32.23 2.56
CA LYS A 40 27.66 -32.10 2.34
C LYS A 40 28.16 -32.50 0.94
N ASP A 41 27.32 -33.11 0.09
CA ASP A 41 27.70 -33.67 -1.22
C ASP A 41 26.96 -33.05 -2.42
N MET A 42 26.39 -31.83 -2.25
CA MET A 42 25.70 -31.15 -3.36
C MET A 42 26.72 -30.62 -4.40
N THR A 43 26.37 -30.76 -5.69
CA THR A 43 27.06 -30.06 -6.76
C THR A 43 26.90 -28.54 -6.58
N VAL A 44 27.91 -27.78 -7.00
CA VAL A 44 27.92 -26.31 -6.90
C VAL A 44 26.64 -25.68 -7.53
N ILE A 45 26.19 -26.29 -8.63
CA ILE A 45 24.98 -25.85 -9.35
C ILE A 45 23.72 -26.02 -8.47
N ALA A 46 23.59 -27.19 -7.84
CA ALA A 46 22.44 -27.44 -6.93
C ALA A 46 22.45 -26.51 -5.72
N LEU A 47 23.62 -26.21 -5.17
CA LEU A 47 23.77 -25.24 -4.08
C LEU A 47 23.30 -23.84 -4.48
N ILE A 48 23.68 -23.37 -5.68
CA ILE A 48 23.24 -22.06 -6.20
C ILE A 48 21.72 -22.04 -6.37
N MET A 49 21.14 -23.09 -6.96
CA MET A 49 19.69 -23.18 -7.18
C MET A 49 18.88 -23.12 -5.88
N VAL A 50 19.28 -23.92 -4.88
CA VAL A 50 18.64 -23.91 -3.54
C VAL A 50 18.80 -22.56 -2.85
N SER A 51 19.96 -21.91 -3.02
CA SER A 51 20.18 -20.57 -2.45
C SER A 51 19.26 -19.52 -3.09
N VAL A 52 19.11 -19.54 -4.41
CA VAL A 52 18.21 -18.64 -5.16
C VAL A 52 16.76 -18.89 -4.76
N GLU A 53 16.36 -20.16 -4.66
CA GLU A 53 15.01 -20.55 -4.21
C GLU A 53 14.69 -19.98 -2.82
N LEU A 54 15.58 -20.19 -1.83
CA LEU A 54 15.40 -19.67 -0.48
C LEU A 54 15.36 -18.14 -0.44
N ILE A 55 16.23 -17.47 -1.19
CA ILE A 55 16.22 -16.00 -1.28
C ILE A 55 14.90 -15.51 -1.88
N CYS A 56 14.43 -16.14 -2.95
CA CYS A 56 13.17 -15.78 -3.59
C CYS A 56 11.96 -16.06 -2.68
N LEU A 57 11.96 -17.17 -1.96
CA LEU A 57 10.89 -17.56 -1.04
C LEU A 57 10.82 -16.60 0.16
N VAL A 58 11.90 -16.43 0.88
CA VAL A 58 11.96 -15.57 2.07
C VAL A 58 11.83 -14.10 1.68
N GLY A 59 12.48 -13.67 0.59
CA GLY A 59 12.42 -12.32 0.07
C GLY A 59 11.01 -11.97 -0.41
N GLY A 60 10.37 -12.84 -1.17
CA GLY A 60 9.01 -12.65 -1.67
C GLY A 60 8.00 -12.51 -0.52
N MET A 61 8.07 -13.39 0.49
CA MET A 61 7.24 -13.29 1.68
C MET A 61 7.53 -12.02 2.49
N GLY A 62 8.80 -11.71 2.70
CA GLY A 62 9.20 -10.52 3.45
C GLY A 62 8.66 -9.24 2.81
N ILE A 63 8.77 -9.12 1.48
CA ILE A 63 8.25 -7.97 0.72
C ILE A 63 6.72 -7.87 0.85
N THR A 64 5.98 -8.97 0.70
CA THR A 64 4.51 -8.98 0.84
C THR A 64 4.07 -8.62 2.25
N ILE A 65 4.67 -9.16 3.29
CA ILE A 65 4.34 -8.78 4.67
C ILE A 65 4.65 -7.30 4.93
N PHE A 66 5.80 -6.81 4.43
CA PHE A 66 6.17 -5.41 4.60
C PHE A 66 5.21 -4.47 3.87
N SER A 67 4.76 -4.83 2.66
CA SER A 67 3.77 -4.04 1.92
C SER A 67 2.42 -3.99 2.63
N ALA A 68 1.95 -5.09 3.24
CA ALA A 68 0.73 -5.12 4.04
C ALA A 68 0.82 -4.16 5.25
N ILE A 69 1.93 -4.22 6.00
CA ILE A 69 2.17 -3.29 7.11
C ILE A 69 2.17 -1.84 6.62
N TYR A 70 2.78 -1.59 5.46
CA TYR A 70 2.84 -0.25 4.90
C TYR A 70 1.44 0.24 4.46
N LEU A 71 0.60 -0.61 3.84
CA LEU A 71 -0.79 -0.29 3.54
C LEU A 71 -1.57 0.08 4.80
N LEU A 72 -1.40 -0.66 5.90
CA LEU A 72 -2.01 -0.35 7.19
C LEU A 72 -1.57 1.03 7.70
N THR A 73 -0.30 1.41 7.52
CA THR A 73 0.15 2.76 7.89
C THR A 73 -0.46 3.85 7.03
N LEU A 74 -0.73 3.58 5.74
CA LEU A 74 -1.40 4.50 4.82
C LEU A 74 -2.88 4.70 5.19
N MET A 75 -3.53 3.71 5.80
CA MET A 75 -4.89 3.83 6.33
C MET A 75 -4.98 4.81 7.50
N ARG A 76 -3.88 5.04 8.20
CA ARG A 76 -3.87 5.96 9.34
C ARG A 76 -4.28 7.36 8.87
N GLY A 77 -5.46 7.79 9.31
CA GLY A 77 -6.04 9.08 8.94
C GLY A 77 -5.17 10.24 9.40
N ARG A 78 -4.91 11.22 8.51
CA ARG A 78 -4.45 12.54 8.93
C ARG A 78 -5.67 13.44 9.12
N LYS A 79 -5.64 14.28 10.15
CA LYS A 79 -6.63 15.36 10.28
C LYS A 79 -6.50 16.25 9.05
N ILE A 80 -7.56 16.30 8.26
CA ILE A 80 -7.64 17.15 7.06
C ILE A 80 -8.49 18.35 7.45
N ALA A 81 -8.08 19.53 6.98
CA ALA A 81 -8.92 20.72 7.10
C ALA A 81 -10.26 20.48 6.37
N VAL A 82 -11.33 20.51 7.11
CA VAL A 82 -12.69 20.36 6.59
C VAL A 82 -13.40 21.70 6.80
N PHE A 83 -14.17 22.10 5.80
CA PHE A 83 -15.03 23.26 5.92
C PHE A 83 -16.11 22.98 6.99
N LYS A 84 -16.10 23.78 8.04
CA LYS A 84 -17.09 23.68 9.11
C LYS A 84 -18.12 24.79 8.96
N SER A 85 -19.39 24.46 9.16
CA SER A 85 -20.46 25.47 9.19
C SER A 85 -20.26 26.53 10.29
N GLU A 86 -19.53 26.17 11.35
CA GLU A 86 -19.10 27.10 12.39
C GLU A 86 -18.19 28.22 11.86
N ASP A 87 -17.40 27.96 10.81
CA ASP A 87 -16.54 28.97 10.18
C ASP A 87 -17.37 30.11 9.56
N ILE A 88 -18.55 29.80 8.98
CA ILE A 88 -19.48 30.79 8.43
C ILE A 88 -20.07 31.61 9.56
N ARG A 89 -20.47 30.94 10.65
CA ARG A 89 -21.12 31.60 11.81
C ARG A 89 -20.15 32.50 12.57
N ASN A 90 -18.95 32.02 12.84
CA ASN A 90 -17.93 32.75 13.60
C ASN A 90 -17.40 33.99 12.88
N ASN A 91 -17.39 33.98 11.54
CA ASN A 91 -16.99 35.13 10.73
C ASN A 91 -18.18 36.00 10.29
N GLU A 92 -19.37 35.74 10.79
CA GLU A 92 -20.60 36.50 10.48
C GLU A 92 -20.87 36.70 8.97
N ILE A 93 -20.39 35.75 8.12
CA ILE A 93 -20.45 35.84 6.65
C ILE A 93 -21.87 35.98 6.13
N TYR A 94 -22.88 35.50 6.88
CA TYR A 94 -24.27 35.63 6.54
C TYR A 94 -24.77 37.07 6.62
N ARG A 95 -24.01 37.99 7.24
CA ARG A 95 -24.32 39.43 7.34
C ARG A 95 -23.65 40.26 6.26
N GLU A 96 -22.66 39.67 5.56
CA GLU A 96 -21.90 40.33 4.51
C GLU A 96 -22.74 40.46 3.22
N LYS A 97 -22.37 41.45 2.40
CA LYS A 97 -22.95 41.58 1.04
C LYS A 97 -22.54 40.35 0.21
N GLU A 98 -23.49 39.90 -0.62
CA GLU A 98 -23.35 38.68 -1.44
C GLU A 98 -22.00 38.54 -2.16
N PRO A 99 -21.44 39.58 -2.84
CA PRO A 99 -20.15 39.47 -3.51
C PRO A 99 -18.99 39.25 -2.52
N HIS A 100 -19.00 39.85 -1.33
CA HIS A 100 -17.95 39.64 -0.33
C HIS A 100 -18.02 38.24 0.29
N ALA A 101 -19.23 37.76 0.56
CA ALA A 101 -19.44 36.40 1.05
C ALA A 101 -18.96 35.36 0.02
N ALA A 102 -19.20 35.58 -1.27
CA ALA A 102 -18.75 34.69 -2.35
C ALA A 102 -17.23 34.66 -2.46
N VAL A 103 -16.54 35.78 -2.41
CA VAL A 103 -15.08 35.86 -2.45
C VAL A 103 -14.47 35.13 -1.25
N TRP A 104 -15.00 35.35 -0.04
CA TRP A 104 -14.53 34.68 1.16
C TRP A 104 -14.67 33.16 1.05
N LEU A 105 -15.82 32.68 0.55
CA LEU A 105 -16.04 31.25 0.33
C LEU A 105 -15.04 30.65 -0.66
N ILE A 106 -14.79 31.34 -1.77
CA ILE A 106 -13.82 30.90 -2.78
C ILE A 106 -12.42 30.81 -2.18
N ASP A 107 -11.98 31.82 -1.44
CA ASP A 107 -10.67 31.85 -0.80
C ASP A 107 -10.52 30.71 0.24
N LYS A 108 -11.56 30.51 1.06
CA LYS A 108 -11.57 29.44 2.05
C LYS A 108 -11.50 28.05 1.38
N TYR A 109 -12.31 27.84 0.33
CA TYR A 109 -12.27 26.60 -0.45
C TYR A 109 -10.90 26.40 -1.13
N THR A 110 -10.35 27.42 -1.73
CA THR A 110 -9.04 27.35 -2.39
C THR A 110 -7.95 26.98 -1.40
N LYS A 111 -7.97 27.55 -0.20
CA LYS A 111 -7.02 27.22 0.87
C LYS A 111 -7.14 25.74 1.27
N ILE A 112 -8.38 25.27 1.53
CA ILE A 112 -8.60 23.86 1.88
C ILE A 112 -8.14 22.92 0.76
N VAL A 113 -8.45 23.26 -0.50
CA VAL A 113 -8.00 22.49 -1.67
C VAL A 113 -6.49 22.39 -1.72
N ASN A 114 -5.79 23.51 -1.54
CA ASN A 114 -4.33 23.57 -1.60
C ASN A 114 -3.66 22.80 -0.43
N GLU A 115 -4.30 22.73 0.73
CA GLU A 115 -3.81 21.93 1.87
C GLU A 115 -4.07 20.42 1.68
N VAL A 116 -5.21 20.04 1.13
CA VAL A 116 -5.62 18.63 1.00
C VAL A 116 -4.98 17.95 -0.22
N ARG A 117 -4.84 18.67 -1.33
CA ARG A 117 -4.31 18.15 -2.59
C ARG A 117 -2.95 17.46 -2.45
N PRO A 118 -1.92 18.06 -1.82
CA PRO A 118 -0.62 17.42 -1.67
C PRO A 118 -0.67 16.18 -0.78
N VAL A 119 -1.55 16.15 0.23
CA VAL A 119 -1.74 14.98 1.10
C VAL A 119 -2.31 13.81 0.31
N VAL A 120 -3.34 14.06 -0.51
CA VAL A 120 -3.96 13.05 -1.37
C VAL A 120 -2.97 12.53 -2.41
N GLN A 121 -2.24 13.43 -3.09
CA GLN A 121 -1.23 13.06 -4.08
C GLN A 121 -0.11 12.21 -3.47
N LYS A 122 0.36 12.57 -2.27
CA LYS A 122 1.40 11.81 -1.58
C LYS A 122 0.90 10.41 -1.18
N LYS A 123 -0.34 10.29 -0.71
CA LYS A 123 -0.95 8.98 -0.41
C LYS A 123 -1.10 8.13 -1.65
N GLN A 124 -1.56 8.72 -2.76
CA GLN A 124 -1.69 8.02 -4.04
C GLN A 124 -0.33 7.49 -4.51
N ALA A 125 0.71 8.34 -4.55
CA ALA A 125 2.04 7.92 -4.96
C ALA A 125 2.63 6.82 -4.06
N SER A 126 2.35 6.88 -2.75
CA SER A 126 2.77 5.84 -1.81
C SER A 126 2.02 4.53 -2.05
N PHE A 127 0.73 4.60 -2.32
CA PHE A 127 -0.10 3.45 -2.66
C PHE A 127 0.39 2.76 -3.94
N ASP A 128 0.66 3.54 -5.01
CA ASP A 128 1.15 3.02 -6.29
C ASP A 128 2.49 2.29 -6.12
N ARG A 129 3.41 2.83 -5.30
CA ARG A 129 4.67 2.15 -4.97
C ARG A 129 4.44 0.83 -4.23
N THR A 130 3.49 0.82 -3.31
CA THR A 130 3.17 -0.40 -2.56
C THR A 130 2.60 -1.49 -3.46
N LEU A 131 1.76 -1.13 -4.44
CA LEU A 131 1.27 -2.09 -5.44
C LEU A 131 2.43 -2.73 -6.22
N ILE A 132 3.43 -1.95 -6.60
CA ILE A 132 4.63 -2.49 -7.26
C ILE A 132 5.35 -3.48 -6.34
N MET A 133 5.48 -3.17 -5.05
CA MET A 133 6.11 -4.08 -4.08
C MET A 133 5.34 -5.40 -3.94
N ILE A 134 4.01 -5.35 -3.90
CA ILE A 134 3.16 -6.55 -3.87
C ILE A 134 3.42 -7.42 -5.10
N ILE A 135 3.40 -6.82 -6.28
CA ILE A 135 3.65 -7.53 -7.55
C ILE A 135 5.03 -8.19 -7.54
N VAL A 136 6.08 -7.46 -7.13
CA VAL A 136 7.45 -7.99 -7.03
C VAL A 136 7.50 -9.15 -6.05
N GLY A 137 6.87 -9.03 -4.88
CA GLY A 137 6.81 -10.10 -3.88
C GLY A 137 6.14 -11.36 -4.42
N ILE A 138 5.02 -11.22 -5.14
CA ILE A 138 4.31 -12.33 -5.78
C ILE A 138 5.18 -13.00 -6.85
N ILE A 139 5.86 -12.21 -7.70
CA ILE A 139 6.73 -12.74 -8.76
C ILE A 139 7.89 -13.54 -8.15
N MET A 140 8.57 -12.99 -7.14
CA MET A 140 9.66 -13.68 -6.45
C MET A 140 9.18 -15.00 -5.85
N TYR A 141 8.02 -14.97 -5.19
CA TYR A 141 7.43 -16.18 -4.64
C TYR A 141 7.06 -17.22 -5.70
N ALA A 142 6.48 -16.77 -6.83
CA ALA A 142 6.15 -17.66 -7.94
C ALA A 142 7.41 -18.33 -8.54
N ILE A 143 8.51 -17.57 -8.67
CA ILE A 143 9.81 -18.12 -9.09
C ILE A 143 10.28 -19.21 -8.12
N ALA A 144 10.22 -18.97 -6.81
CA ALA A 144 10.60 -19.96 -5.81
C ALA A 144 9.77 -21.26 -5.94
N VAL A 145 8.44 -21.15 -6.11
CA VAL A 145 7.56 -22.31 -6.30
C VAL A 145 7.85 -23.07 -7.59
N ILE A 146 8.19 -22.38 -8.67
CA ILE A 146 8.56 -23.01 -9.94
C ILE A 146 9.88 -23.77 -9.80
N LEU A 147 10.88 -23.18 -9.16
CA LEU A 147 12.17 -23.84 -8.89
C LEU A 147 11.98 -25.09 -8.02
N GLN A 148 11.13 -24.99 -6.99
CA GLN A 148 10.82 -26.10 -6.09
C GLN A 148 10.17 -27.28 -6.81
N LYS A 149 9.20 -27.01 -7.71
CA LYS A 149 8.50 -28.06 -8.47
C LYS A 149 9.29 -28.59 -9.66
N GLY A 150 10.25 -27.83 -10.14
CA GLY A 150 11.10 -28.20 -11.28
C GLY A 150 12.07 -29.35 -11.01
N GLY A 151 12.23 -29.78 -9.74
CA GLY A 151 12.94 -30.99 -9.37
C GLY A 151 14.40 -31.05 -9.82
N PHE A 152 15.21 -30.00 -9.53
CA PHE A 152 16.65 -30.04 -9.74
C PHE A 152 17.39 -30.56 -8.52
#